data_1a9a5754ad94328342179e8d52ace312
#
_entry.id   1a9a5754ad94328342179e8d52ace312
#
_cell.length_a   1.000
_cell.length_b   1.000
_cell.length_c   1.000
_cell.angle_alpha   90.00
_cell.angle_beta   90.00
_cell.angle_gamma   90.00
#
_symmetry.space_group_name_H-M   'P 1'
#
loop_
_entity.id
_entity.type
_entity.pdbx_description
1 polymer ?
#
loop_
_entity_poly.entity_id
_entity_poly.type
_entity_poly.pdbx_seq_one_letter_code
_entity_poly.pdbx_strand_id
1 'polypeptide(L)'
;MIPPSTRVRVMFTRDQPAADVPVVFQRSDGTVVADVKTDAQGVVDIEFPEGGTTVSLLPVYSDGIKGVITYLGVKPGDVLEVGSAFPEKTFVDDVTLLLPPLPAESRSYTLEMRSGTFSDLRTPSLTLGRCGSPTNFVVRDDNNHSFYTELSTLRTGQTVDLTAGVFRGTRTITLRAENVPMSGVTFDSTGTYTSDWRLNVSSEQSKSVRITSGTGTADFVIADIPTAEVTTNFTSGIGSSVKLWYRRQAPTSPVVFDFAQSGVAFVRNVTYADNTLSWTEDGAGGDLAFAYIFLNNAAGAERVHISIFGPKTGTTLRVPTLPAPYADRNRIPGDVSSVFRAGIARVTGGWDAVRRYAQLDDFFHLDWLHGDFVISQ
;
A
#
# COMPACT_ATOMS: atom_id res chain seq x y z
N MET A 1 -15.54 -6.02 34.78
CA MET A 1 -14.56 -5.91 33.68
C MET A 1 -15.20 -4.98 32.65
N ILE A 2 -14.60 -3.86 32.34
CA ILE A 2 -15.13 -2.94 31.33
C ILE A 2 -14.90 -3.64 29.99
N PRO A 3 -15.93 -3.82 29.15
CA PRO A 3 -15.74 -4.40 27.82
C PRO A 3 -14.73 -3.57 27.03
N PRO A 4 -13.88 -4.19 26.22
CA PRO A 4 -12.93 -3.46 25.41
C PRO A 4 -13.67 -2.61 24.36
N SER A 5 -13.36 -1.32 24.31
CA SER A 5 -13.90 -0.41 23.30
C SER A 5 -13.20 -0.61 21.95
N THR A 6 -13.92 -0.38 20.86
CA THR A 6 -13.36 -0.26 19.54
C THR A 6 -13.18 1.22 19.22
N ARG A 7 -11.96 1.59 18.88
CA ARG A 7 -11.60 2.97 18.52
C ARG A 7 -11.45 3.12 17.02
N VAL A 8 -12.07 4.14 16.47
CA VAL A 8 -11.89 4.56 15.08
C VAL A 8 -11.32 5.96 15.05
N ARG A 9 -10.22 6.17 14.33
CA ARG A 9 -9.62 7.48 14.11
C ARG A 9 -9.59 7.76 12.61
N VAL A 10 -10.08 8.92 12.22
CA VAL A 10 -10.12 9.36 10.83
C VAL A 10 -9.33 10.64 10.67
N MET A 11 -8.41 10.64 9.72
CA MET A 11 -7.57 11.79 9.38
C MET A 11 -7.74 12.11 7.90
N PHE A 12 -8.01 13.36 7.52
CA PHE A 12 -8.05 13.77 6.11
C PHE A 12 -6.66 13.93 5.52
N THR A 13 -5.76 14.50 6.31
CA THR A 13 -4.34 14.63 6.03
C THR A 13 -3.58 14.29 7.30
N ARG A 14 -2.26 14.26 7.22
CA ARG A 14 -1.38 13.89 8.33
C ARG A 14 -1.64 14.64 9.64
N ASP A 15 -2.05 15.91 9.52
CA ASP A 15 -2.16 16.84 10.65
C ASP A 15 -3.58 17.37 10.83
N GLN A 16 -4.53 16.89 10.04
CA GLN A 16 -5.91 17.37 10.10
C GLN A 16 -6.86 16.23 10.48
N PRO A 17 -7.27 16.17 11.76
CA PRO A 17 -8.31 15.26 12.19
C PRO A 17 -9.61 15.55 11.41
N ALA A 18 -10.26 14.48 10.98
CA ALA A 18 -11.52 14.56 10.26
C ALA A 18 -12.68 14.57 11.27
N ALA A 19 -13.06 15.73 11.73
CA ALA A 19 -14.25 15.90 12.56
C ALA A 19 -15.55 15.68 11.76
N ASP A 20 -16.61 15.30 12.46
CA ASP A 20 -17.97 15.13 11.92
C ASP A 20 -18.11 14.06 10.82
N VAL A 21 -17.14 13.18 10.67
CA VAL A 21 -17.24 12.03 9.73
C VAL A 21 -18.20 11.01 10.31
N PRO A 22 -19.27 10.64 9.59
CA PRO A 22 -20.17 9.59 10.06
C PRO A 22 -19.46 8.24 10.10
N VAL A 23 -19.68 7.50 11.18
CA VAL A 23 -19.17 6.15 11.42
C VAL A 23 -20.32 5.26 11.81
N VAL A 24 -20.60 4.27 10.99
CA VAL A 24 -21.71 3.33 11.18
C VAL A 24 -21.15 1.98 11.63
N PHE A 25 -21.60 1.53 12.77
CA PHE A 25 -21.27 0.22 13.32
C PHE A 25 -22.45 -0.72 13.12
N GLN A 26 -22.16 -1.91 12.57
CA GLN A 26 -23.20 -2.90 12.25
C GLN A 26 -22.76 -4.28 12.73
N ARG A 27 -23.73 -5.12 13.07
CA ARG A 27 -23.56 -6.54 13.27
C ARG A 27 -23.34 -7.25 11.93
N SER A 28 -22.93 -8.51 11.97
CA SER A 28 -22.76 -9.35 10.77
C SER A 28 -24.04 -9.53 9.96
N ASP A 29 -25.20 -9.40 10.57
CA ASP A 29 -26.52 -9.45 9.91
C ASP A 29 -26.95 -8.11 9.28
N GLY A 30 -26.13 -7.05 9.43
CA GLY A 30 -26.41 -5.70 8.93
C GLY A 30 -27.21 -4.81 9.89
N THR A 31 -27.59 -5.31 11.06
CA THR A 31 -28.27 -4.49 12.08
C THR A 31 -27.35 -3.36 12.55
N VAL A 32 -27.80 -2.13 12.47
CA VAL A 32 -27.07 -0.95 12.95
C VAL A 32 -27.03 -0.98 14.47
N VAL A 33 -25.82 -0.91 15.01
CA VAL A 33 -25.55 -0.84 16.45
C VAL A 33 -25.37 0.60 16.91
N ALA A 34 -24.64 1.37 16.11
CA ALA A 34 -24.43 2.79 16.35
C ALA A 34 -24.24 3.53 15.03
N ASP A 35 -24.70 4.77 15.00
CA ASP A 35 -24.48 5.75 13.96
C ASP A 35 -24.01 7.02 14.69
N VAL A 36 -22.72 7.27 14.63
CA VAL A 36 -22.03 8.31 15.38
C VAL A 36 -21.13 9.12 14.46
N LYS A 37 -20.59 10.21 14.95
CA LYS A 37 -19.63 11.01 14.20
C LYS A 37 -18.33 11.12 14.97
N THR A 38 -17.24 11.28 14.23
CA THR A 38 -15.95 11.60 14.83
C THR A 38 -16.00 12.94 15.56
N ASP A 39 -15.28 13.02 16.65
CA ASP A 39 -15.09 14.26 17.43
C ASP A 39 -14.10 15.24 16.73
N ALA A 40 -13.78 16.35 17.41
CA ALA A 40 -12.84 17.36 16.91
C ALA A 40 -11.41 16.82 16.72
N GLN A 41 -11.09 15.67 17.32
CA GLN A 41 -9.82 14.96 17.18
C GLN A 41 -9.92 13.85 16.11
N GLY A 42 -11.04 13.74 15.40
CA GLY A 42 -11.28 12.72 14.40
C GLY A 42 -11.51 11.33 15.00
N VAL A 43 -11.92 11.23 16.26
CA VAL A 43 -12.01 9.95 16.99
C VAL A 43 -13.46 9.60 17.32
N VAL A 44 -13.77 8.33 17.18
CA VAL A 44 -14.92 7.65 17.78
C VAL A 44 -14.41 6.53 18.66
N ASP A 45 -14.89 6.45 19.87
CA ASP A 45 -14.59 5.36 20.80
C ASP A 45 -15.93 4.80 21.31
N ILE A 46 -16.21 3.55 20.98
CA ILE A 46 -17.50 2.94 21.29
C ILE A 46 -17.30 1.56 21.89
N GLU A 47 -18.10 1.23 22.92
CA GLU A 47 -18.23 -0.12 23.40
C GLU A 47 -18.90 -0.98 22.35
N PHE A 48 -18.23 -2.05 21.92
CA PHE A 48 -18.69 -2.88 20.82
C PHE A 48 -19.27 -4.20 21.32
N PRO A 49 -20.47 -4.60 20.87
CA PRO A 49 -21.05 -5.90 21.26
C PRO A 49 -20.25 -7.06 20.64
N GLU A 50 -20.14 -8.15 21.37
CA GLU A 50 -19.52 -9.39 20.88
C GLU A 50 -20.19 -9.89 19.59
N GLY A 51 -19.40 -10.45 18.67
CA GLY A 51 -19.95 -11.21 17.56
C GLY A 51 -19.63 -10.77 16.15
N GLY A 52 -18.46 -10.19 15.91
CA GLY A 52 -18.00 -9.86 14.55
C GLY A 52 -18.79 -8.70 13.95
N THR A 53 -18.10 -7.73 13.41
CA THR A 53 -18.76 -6.45 13.20
C THR A 53 -18.22 -5.77 11.98
N THR A 54 -19.06 -4.97 11.42
CA THR A 54 -18.76 -4.13 10.27
C THR A 54 -18.69 -2.68 10.73
N VAL A 55 -17.65 -1.99 10.36
CA VAL A 55 -17.48 -0.56 10.59
C VAL A 55 -17.36 0.14 9.26
N SER A 56 -18.26 1.05 8.97
CA SER A 56 -18.25 1.87 7.75
C SER A 56 -18.02 3.33 8.10
N LEU A 57 -16.99 3.92 7.51
CA LEU A 57 -16.68 5.33 7.58
C LEU A 57 -17.17 6.02 6.31
N LEU A 58 -17.73 7.20 6.47
CA LEU A 58 -18.42 7.90 5.39
C LEU A 58 -17.82 9.31 5.17
N PRO A 59 -16.54 9.43 4.82
CA PRO A 59 -15.91 10.72 4.57
C PRO A 59 -16.49 11.40 3.32
N VAL A 60 -16.28 12.72 3.25
CA VAL A 60 -16.39 13.50 2.02
C VAL A 60 -15.02 14.13 1.80
N TYR A 61 -14.41 13.80 0.68
CA TYR A 61 -13.09 14.33 0.33
C TYR A 61 -13.15 15.80 -0.11
N SER A 62 -12.01 16.47 -0.13
CA SER A 62 -11.91 17.89 -0.46
C SER A 62 -12.41 18.26 -1.86
N ASP A 63 -12.43 17.30 -2.78
CA ASP A 63 -12.94 17.43 -4.14
C ASP A 63 -14.43 17.10 -4.27
N GLY A 64 -15.11 16.86 -3.13
CA GLY A 64 -16.54 16.52 -3.07
C GLY A 64 -16.87 15.05 -3.31
N ILE A 65 -15.87 14.19 -3.51
CA ILE A 65 -16.08 12.74 -3.64
C ILE A 65 -16.60 12.19 -2.32
N LYS A 66 -17.69 11.42 -2.37
CA LYS A 66 -18.24 10.72 -1.21
C LYS A 66 -17.52 9.39 -1.02
N GLY A 67 -16.89 9.19 0.14
CA GLY A 67 -16.24 7.93 0.49
C GLY A 67 -17.15 6.98 1.26
N VAL A 68 -16.93 5.69 1.06
CA VAL A 68 -17.43 4.62 1.93
C VAL A 68 -16.25 3.67 2.16
N ILE A 69 -15.73 3.63 3.37
CA ILE A 69 -14.62 2.75 3.73
C ILE A 69 -15.15 1.75 4.76
N THR A 70 -15.16 0.49 4.42
CA THR A 70 -15.77 -0.55 5.25
C THR A 70 -14.77 -1.60 5.67
N TYR A 71 -14.73 -1.87 6.96
CA TYR A 71 -13.97 -2.97 7.57
C TYR A 71 -14.92 -4.05 8.05
N LEU A 72 -14.69 -5.27 7.58
CA LEU A 72 -15.44 -6.45 8.01
C LEU A 72 -14.65 -7.21 9.08
N GLY A 73 -15.35 -7.90 9.98
CA GLY A 73 -14.72 -8.71 11.01
C GLY A 73 -13.93 -7.90 12.05
N VAL A 74 -14.37 -6.69 12.33
CA VAL A 74 -13.81 -5.85 13.42
C VAL A 74 -14.19 -6.48 14.76
N LYS A 75 -13.24 -6.50 15.70
CA LYS A 75 -13.40 -7.12 17.02
C LYS A 75 -13.36 -6.06 18.13
N PRO A 76 -13.95 -6.35 19.28
CA PRO A 76 -13.79 -5.52 20.47
C PRO A 76 -12.31 -5.29 20.80
N GLY A 77 -11.93 -4.05 21.06
CA GLY A 77 -10.55 -3.66 21.34
C GLY A 77 -9.71 -3.29 20.09
N ASP A 78 -10.28 -3.38 18.89
CA ASP A 78 -9.58 -2.94 17.69
C ASP A 78 -9.45 -1.41 17.64
N VAL A 79 -8.36 -0.98 17.06
CA VAL A 79 -8.11 0.41 16.70
C VAL A 79 -8.02 0.49 15.18
N LEU A 80 -8.97 1.21 14.56
CA LEU A 80 -8.98 1.46 13.13
C LEU A 80 -8.49 2.88 12.88
N GLU A 81 -7.38 3.03 12.19
CA GLU A 81 -6.86 4.34 11.77
C GLU A 81 -7.05 4.47 10.27
N VAL A 82 -7.81 5.48 9.86
CA VAL A 82 -8.12 5.76 8.46
C VAL A 82 -7.57 7.10 8.07
N GLY A 83 -6.93 7.15 6.92
CA GLY A 83 -6.26 8.34 6.43
C GLY A 83 -4.75 8.28 6.61
N SER A 84 -4.07 9.38 6.37
CA SER A 84 -2.62 9.42 6.29
C SER A 84 -1.94 9.24 7.64
N ALA A 85 -1.68 8.02 8.09
CA ALA A 85 -0.84 7.72 9.25
C ALA A 85 0.67 7.71 8.91
N PHE A 86 1.09 8.45 7.94
CA PHE A 86 2.52 8.76 7.87
C PHE A 86 2.89 9.50 9.16
N PRO A 87 3.96 9.12 9.84
CA PRO A 87 4.48 9.93 10.92
C PRO A 87 4.61 11.35 10.37
N GLU A 88 4.29 12.30 11.22
CA GLU A 88 4.46 13.70 10.91
C GLU A 88 5.81 13.91 10.21
N LYS A 89 5.76 14.09 8.89
CA LYS A 89 6.91 14.67 8.22
C LYS A 89 6.86 16.15 8.54
N THR A 90 7.71 16.56 9.40
CA THR A 90 8.04 17.97 9.45
C THR A 90 8.71 18.30 8.13
N PHE A 91 8.19 19.24 7.39
CA PHE A 91 8.92 19.76 6.26
C PHE A 91 9.93 20.78 6.76
N VAL A 92 11.13 20.67 6.25
CA VAL A 92 12.24 21.58 6.52
C VAL A 92 12.71 22.17 5.20
N ASP A 93 13.16 23.40 5.23
CA ASP A 93 13.59 24.13 4.05
C ASP A 93 15.11 24.33 4.09
N ASP A 94 15.70 24.52 2.90
CA ASP A 94 17.11 24.88 2.69
C ASP A 94 18.12 23.93 3.35
N VAL A 95 17.85 22.61 3.24
CA VAL A 95 18.80 21.59 3.71
C VAL A 95 19.92 21.41 2.68
N THR A 96 21.17 21.63 3.09
CA THR A 96 22.34 21.41 2.24
C THR A 96 22.94 20.04 2.53
N LEU A 97 23.08 19.23 1.49
CA LEU A 97 23.75 17.92 1.55
C LEU A 97 25.16 18.06 0.99
N LEU A 98 26.16 17.63 1.75
CA LEU A 98 27.51 17.42 1.25
C LEU A 98 27.65 15.94 0.92
N LEU A 99 27.70 15.60 -0.35
CA LEU A 99 27.70 14.22 -0.85
C LEU A 99 29.07 13.56 -0.72
N PRO A 100 29.13 12.22 -0.64
CA PRO A 100 30.39 11.49 -0.68
C PRO A 100 31.16 11.78 -1.98
N PRO A 101 32.51 11.73 -1.97
CA PRO A 101 33.26 11.88 -3.19
C PRO A 101 32.90 10.78 -4.20
N LEU A 102 32.75 11.18 -5.47
CA LEU A 102 32.51 10.21 -6.54
C LEU A 102 33.70 9.25 -6.67
N PRO A 103 33.46 7.98 -6.99
CA PRO A 103 34.47 7.09 -7.50
C PRO A 103 35.20 7.69 -8.72
N ALA A 104 36.47 7.33 -8.91
CA ALA A 104 37.34 8.00 -9.90
C ALA A 104 36.82 7.90 -11.36
N GLU A 105 36.06 6.85 -11.65
CA GLU A 105 35.45 6.58 -12.95
C GLU A 105 34.11 7.30 -13.17
N SER A 106 33.56 7.89 -12.12
CA SER A 106 32.19 8.45 -12.13
C SER A 106 32.21 9.96 -12.32
N ARG A 107 31.17 10.52 -12.96
CA ARG A 107 31.12 11.92 -13.38
C ARG A 107 29.95 12.70 -12.79
N SER A 108 28.90 12.00 -12.33
CA SER A 108 27.69 12.62 -11.81
C SER A 108 27.03 11.77 -10.72
N TYR A 109 26.19 12.45 -9.95
CA TYR A 109 25.34 11.84 -8.94
C TYR A 109 23.88 11.83 -9.40
N THR A 110 23.16 10.83 -8.96
CA THR A 110 21.69 10.84 -8.86
C THR A 110 21.32 10.71 -7.39
N LEU A 111 20.58 11.67 -6.88
CA LEU A 111 20.03 11.62 -5.52
C LEU A 111 18.57 11.21 -5.61
N GLU A 112 18.23 10.11 -4.98
CA GLU A 112 16.87 9.62 -4.85
C GLU A 112 16.38 9.81 -3.41
N MET A 113 15.20 10.36 -3.28
CA MET A 113 14.50 10.54 -2.02
C MET A 113 12.99 10.39 -2.26
N ARG A 114 12.22 10.17 -1.21
CA ARG A 114 10.77 10.02 -1.36
C ARG A 114 10.07 11.19 -2.04
N SER A 115 10.60 12.39 -1.90
CA SER A 115 10.00 13.60 -2.49
C SER A 115 10.39 13.84 -3.94
N GLY A 116 11.30 13.05 -4.50
CA GLY A 116 11.76 13.21 -5.87
C GLY A 116 13.16 12.66 -6.13
N THR A 117 13.56 12.75 -7.38
CA THR A 117 14.87 12.35 -7.86
C THR A 117 15.55 13.57 -8.48
N PHE A 118 16.81 13.78 -8.16
CA PHE A 118 17.69 14.78 -8.74
C PHE A 118 18.81 14.06 -9.49
N SER A 119 18.86 14.20 -10.79
CA SER A 119 19.86 13.54 -11.65
C SER A 119 20.87 14.52 -12.21
N ASP A 120 21.97 13.98 -12.73
CA ASP A 120 23.08 14.73 -13.37
C ASP A 120 23.74 15.80 -12.48
N LEU A 121 23.73 15.56 -11.17
CA LEU A 121 24.42 16.45 -10.24
C LEU A 121 25.93 16.28 -10.39
N ARG A 122 26.63 17.37 -10.73
CA ARG A 122 28.07 17.36 -10.93
C ARG A 122 28.85 17.97 -9.77
N THR A 123 28.16 18.49 -8.80
CA THR A 123 28.76 19.10 -7.62
C THR A 123 28.50 18.22 -6.40
N PRO A 124 29.47 18.09 -5.49
CA PRO A 124 29.28 17.29 -4.27
C PRO A 124 28.42 18.00 -3.23
N SER A 125 27.77 19.10 -3.58
CA SER A 125 26.89 19.84 -2.68
C SER A 125 25.58 20.16 -3.36
N LEU A 126 24.48 19.87 -2.67
CA LEU A 126 23.11 20.12 -3.14
C LEU A 126 22.29 20.74 -2.02
N THR A 127 21.65 21.87 -2.31
CA THR A 127 20.65 22.46 -1.42
C THR A 127 19.25 22.06 -1.85
N LEU A 128 18.53 21.44 -0.93
CA LEU A 128 17.14 21.05 -1.08
C LEU A 128 16.27 22.18 -0.54
N GLY A 129 15.50 22.84 -1.38
CA GLY A 129 14.61 23.93 -0.99
C GLY A 129 13.49 23.46 -0.04
N ARG A 130 13.07 22.21 -0.14
CA ARG A 130 12.11 21.59 0.78
C ARG A 130 12.31 20.09 0.85
N CYS A 131 12.39 19.56 2.07
CA CYS A 131 12.54 18.14 2.28
C CYS A 131 11.77 17.67 3.53
N GLY A 132 11.32 16.42 3.52
CA GLY A 132 10.65 15.84 4.68
C GLY A 132 11.65 15.37 5.74
N SER A 133 11.28 15.44 7.01
CA SER A 133 12.04 14.90 8.14
C SER A 133 11.10 14.01 8.98
N PRO A 134 11.44 12.75 9.26
CA PRO A 134 12.64 12.01 8.84
C PRO A 134 12.67 11.69 7.34
N THR A 135 13.84 11.36 6.84
CA THR A 135 14.02 11.00 5.42
C THR A 135 15.17 10.04 5.23
N ASN A 136 15.20 9.37 4.10
CA ASN A 136 16.32 8.58 3.63
C ASN A 136 16.77 9.08 2.26
N PHE A 137 18.03 8.86 1.97
CA PHE A 137 18.65 9.20 0.69
C PHE A 137 19.34 7.98 0.11
N VAL A 138 19.16 7.75 -1.18
CA VAL A 138 20.04 6.93 -1.98
C VAL A 138 20.78 7.86 -2.94
N VAL A 139 22.08 7.86 -2.86
CA VAL A 139 22.93 8.58 -3.79
C VAL A 139 23.58 7.55 -4.70
N ARG A 140 23.43 7.74 -6.00
CA ARG A 140 24.07 6.88 -7.01
C ARG A 140 25.05 7.66 -7.84
N ASP A 141 26.04 6.96 -8.34
CA ASP A 141 26.88 7.44 -9.41
C ASP A 141 26.37 6.93 -10.77
N ASP A 142 26.95 7.42 -11.85
CA ASP A 142 26.65 7.01 -13.23
C ASP A 142 27.13 5.58 -13.58
N ASN A 143 27.83 4.89 -12.66
CA ASN A 143 28.25 3.49 -12.78
C ASN A 143 27.41 2.55 -11.87
N ASN A 144 26.29 3.04 -11.32
CA ASN A 144 25.38 2.30 -10.45
C ASN A 144 25.98 1.87 -9.08
N HIS A 145 27.07 2.50 -8.62
CA HIS A 145 27.40 2.38 -7.22
C HIS A 145 26.44 3.24 -6.39
N SER A 146 26.10 2.78 -5.22
CA SER A 146 25.12 3.43 -4.37
C SER A 146 25.64 3.66 -2.96
N PHE A 147 25.27 4.80 -2.41
CA PHE A 147 25.41 5.12 -0.99
C PHE A 147 24.01 5.35 -0.41
N TYR A 148 23.73 4.75 0.73
CA TYR A 148 22.47 4.89 1.43
C TYR A 148 22.66 5.46 2.82
N THR A 149 21.79 6.37 3.22
CA THR A 149 21.75 6.91 4.56
C THR A 149 20.33 7.25 5.00
N GLU A 150 20.10 7.20 6.29
CA GLU A 150 18.86 7.59 6.96
C GLU A 150 19.12 8.74 7.90
N LEU A 151 18.23 9.71 7.86
CA LEU A 151 18.28 10.89 8.72
C LEU A 151 16.99 10.97 9.52
N SER A 152 17.08 10.67 10.79
CA SER A 152 15.93 10.66 11.71
C SER A 152 15.37 12.05 11.98
N THR A 153 16.21 13.07 11.86
CA THR A 153 15.80 14.46 12.13
C THR A 153 16.59 15.41 11.25
N LEU A 154 15.88 16.28 10.55
CA LEU A 154 16.46 17.41 9.83
C LEU A 154 15.91 18.71 10.39
N ARG A 155 16.65 19.82 10.17
CA ARG A 155 16.26 21.18 10.53
C ARG A 155 16.44 22.12 9.35
N THR A 156 15.58 23.11 9.26
CA THR A 156 15.71 24.19 8.26
C THR A 156 17.08 24.85 8.34
N GLY A 157 17.71 25.04 7.20
CA GLY A 157 19.07 25.62 7.09
C GLY A 157 20.20 24.68 7.51
N GLN A 158 19.93 23.41 7.76
CA GLN A 158 20.93 22.45 8.21
C GLN A 158 21.85 22.05 7.04
N THR A 159 23.15 21.97 7.33
CA THR A 159 24.08 21.25 6.48
C THR A 159 24.28 19.83 7.02
N VAL A 160 24.06 18.85 6.17
CA VAL A 160 24.27 17.43 6.46
C VAL A 160 25.52 16.98 5.73
N ASP A 161 26.53 16.59 6.51
CA ASP A 161 27.79 16.11 5.97
C ASP A 161 27.72 14.59 5.76
N LEU A 162 27.69 14.16 4.51
CA LEU A 162 27.72 12.76 4.09
C LEU A 162 29.06 12.37 3.43
N THR A 163 30.07 13.22 3.50
CA THR A 163 31.34 13.03 2.81
C THR A 163 32.12 11.78 3.25
N ALA A 164 31.84 11.27 4.45
CA ALA A 164 32.41 10.02 4.94
C ALA A 164 31.70 8.76 4.37
N GLY A 165 30.63 8.95 3.60
CA GLY A 165 29.88 7.86 2.96
C GLY A 165 30.75 7.11 1.96
N VAL A 166 30.47 5.82 1.82
CA VAL A 166 31.18 4.94 0.88
C VAL A 166 30.19 4.40 -0.13
N PHE A 167 30.46 4.63 -1.40
CA PHE A 167 29.73 4.01 -2.48
C PHE A 167 29.98 2.51 -2.50
N ARG A 168 28.92 1.74 -2.59
CA ARG A 168 28.96 0.29 -2.72
C ARG A 168 28.53 -0.09 -4.13
N GLY A 169 29.06 -1.18 -4.61
CA GLY A 169 28.66 -1.74 -5.89
C GLY A 169 27.26 -2.29 -5.89
N THR A 170 26.99 -3.11 -6.84
CA THR A 170 25.73 -3.82 -7.01
C THR A 170 25.89 -5.29 -6.66
N ARG A 171 24.80 -5.94 -6.31
CA ARG A 171 24.72 -7.39 -6.18
C ARG A 171 23.62 -7.95 -7.07
N THR A 172 23.79 -9.16 -7.55
CA THR A 172 22.77 -9.86 -8.31
C THR A 172 21.85 -10.62 -7.36
N ILE A 173 20.55 -10.47 -7.57
CA ILE A 173 19.51 -11.28 -6.92
C ILE A 173 18.86 -12.14 -7.99
N THR A 174 18.78 -13.45 -7.75
CA THR A 174 18.02 -14.38 -8.57
C THR A 174 16.62 -14.50 -8.01
N LEU A 175 15.61 -14.15 -8.81
CA LEU A 175 14.23 -14.48 -8.54
C LEU A 175 13.86 -15.80 -9.20
N ARG A 176 13.19 -16.65 -8.47
CA ARG A 176 12.69 -17.92 -8.94
C ARG A 176 11.21 -18.06 -8.58
N ALA A 177 10.38 -18.14 -9.61
CA ALA A 177 8.97 -18.45 -9.46
C ALA A 177 8.76 -19.96 -9.69
N GLU A 178 8.02 -20.61 -8.81
CA GLU A 178 7.70 -22.03 -8.85
C GLU A 178 6.19 -22.23 -8.72
N ASN A 179 5.69 -23.32 -9.33
CA ASN A 179 4.28 -23.70 -9.26
C ASN A 179 3.31 -22.58 -9.69
N VAL A 180 3.72 -21.77 -10.67
CA VAL A 180 2.87 -20.72 -11.23
C VAL A 180 1.65 -21.37 -11.89
N PRO A 181 0.41 -21.07 -11.45
CA PRO A 181 -0.78 -21.80 -11.87
C PRO A 181 -1.20 -21.53 -13.31
N MET A 182 -0.55 -20.59 -13.98
CA MET A 182 -0.93 -20.14 -15.32
C MET A 182 0.26 -20.10 -16.26
N SER A 183 0.08 -20.61 -17.48
CA SER A 183 1.01 -20.38 -18.57
C SER A 183 0.87 -18.96 -19.13
N GLY A 184 1.99 -18.38 -19.59
CA GLY A 184 2.00 -17.05 -20.19
C GLY A 184 2.00 -15.88 -19.19
N VAL A 185 2.32 -16.14 -17.94
CA VAL A 185 2.56 -15.10 -16.93
C VAL A 185 3.92 -14.47 -17.18
N THR A 186 3.98 -13.16 -17.15
CA THR A 186 5.23 -12.39 -17.10
C THR A 186 5.46 -11.86 -15.71
N PHE A 187 6.70 -11.70 -15.29
CA PHE A 187 7.00 -10.96 -14.07
C PHE A 187 7.98 -9.83 -14.32
N ASP A 188 7.70 -8.72 -13.71
CA ASP A 188 8.56 -7.57 -13.61
C ASP A 188 9.04 -7.43 -12.17
N SER A 189 10.22 -6.93 -11.97
CA SER A 189 10.81 -6.81 -10.64
C SER A 189 11.42 -5.44 -10.43
N THR A 190 11.14 -4.87 -9.30
CA THR A 190 11.65 -3.57 -8.85
C THR A 190 12.36 -3.71 -7.51
N GLY A 191 13.56 -3.16 -7.40
CA GLY A 191 14.26 -3.06 -6.12
C GLY A 191 13.86 -1.78 -5.39
N THR A 192 13.46 -1.90 -4.14
CA THR A 192 13.14 -0.77 -3.26
C THR A 192 14.09 -0.76 -2.07
N TYR A 193 14.59 0.42 -1.72
CA TYR A 193 15.55 0.59 -0.63
C TYR A 193 14.88 1.34 0.50
N THR A 194 14.72 0.69 1.65
CA THR A 194 14.20 1.34 2.86
C THR A 194 14.52 0.51 4.11
N SER A 195 14.87 1.15 5.21
CA SER A 195 14.89 0.54 6.53
C SER A 195 13.61 0.82 7.29
N ASP A 196 12.96 1.91 6.97
CA ASP A 196 11.63 2.27 7.50
C ASP A 196 10.64 2.28 6.33
N TRP A 197 9.65 1.40 6.42
CA TRP A 197 8.57 1.28 5.46
C TRP A 197 7.87 2.62 5.12
N ARG A 198 8.01 3.63 5.96
CA ARG A 198 7.48 4.97 5.79
C ARG A 198 8.32 5.88 4.89
N LEU A 199 9.53 5.47 4.57
CA LEU A 199 10.54 6.29 3.92
C LEU A 199 10.99 5.68 2.58
N ASN A 200 10.06 5.15 1.81
CA ASN A 200 10.33 4.47 0.54
C ASN A 200 11.12 5.33 -0.44
N VAL A 201 12.24 4.80 -0.89
CA VAL A 201 12.97 5.23 -2.09
C VAL A 201 13.05 4.05 -3.02
N SER A 202 12.56 4.19 -4.23
CA SER A 202 12.58 3.13 -5.23
C SER A 202 13.68 3.34 -6.24
N SER A 203 14.38 2.26 -6.58
CA SER A 203 15.23 2.20 -7.75
C SER A 203 14.65 1.20 -8.73
N GLU A 204 14.29 1.67 -9.87
CA GLU A 204 13.73 0.82 -10.91
C GLU A 204 14.81 0.15 -11.72
N GLN A 205 15.02 -1.14 -11.48
CA GLN A 205 15.51 -2.04 -12.50
C GLN A 205 14.39 -3.01 -12.83
N SER A 206 13.68 -2.79 -13.91
CA SER A 206 12.67 -3.73 -14.36
C SER A 206 13.28 -4.72 -15.33
N LYS A 207 13.02 -6.02 -15.10
CA LYS A 207 13.33 -7.10 -16.03
C LYS A 207 12.09 -7.95 -16.21
N SER A 208 11.63 -8.02 -17.45
CA SER A 208 10.46 -8.81 -17.79
C SER A 208 10.88 -10.21 -18.24
N VAL A 209 10.29 -11.23 -17.64
CA VAL A 209 10.52 -12.63 -18.00
C VAL A 209 9.18 -13.34 -18.18
N ARG A 210 9.01 -13.98 -19.32
CA ARG A 210 7.80 -14.76 -19.60
C ARG A 210 7.91 -16.16 -19.00
N ILE A 211 6.91 -16.55 -18.19
CA ILE A 211 6.82 -17.89 -17.61
C ILE A 211 5.90 -18.73 -18.49
N THR A 212 6.40 -19.82 -19.03
CA THR A 212 5.65 -20.68 -19.95
C THR A 212 5.35 -22.07 -19.41
N SER A 213 6.00 -22.47 -18.33
CA SER A 213 5.96 -23.85 -17.83
C SER A 213 5.77 -23.98 -16.32
N GLY A 214 5.12 -23.03 -15.67
CA GLY A 214 4.91 -23.03 -14.22
C GLY A 214 6.14 -22.66 -13.39
N THR A 215 7.30 -22.50 -14.02
CA THR A 215 8.54 -22.04 -13.39
C THR A 215 9.18 -20.93 -14.21
N GLY A 216 9.83 -20.01 -13.54
CA GLY A 216 10.60 -18.95 -14.19
C GLY A 216 11.73 -18.49 -13.30
N THR A 217 12.81 -18.02 -13.92
CA THR A 217 13.97 -17.49 -13.22
C THR A 217 14.43 -16.21 -13.90
N ALA A 218 14.75 -15.19 -13.12
CA ALA A 218 15.39 -13.98 -13.61
C ALA A 218 16.43 -13.49 -12.61
N ASP A 219 17.55 -13.05 -13.16
CA ASP A 219 18.55 -12.32 -12.40
C ASP A 219 18.35 -10.83 -12.61
N PHE A 220 18.42 -10.07 -11.54
CA PHE A 220 18.47 -8.62 -11.60
C PHE A 220 19.47 -8.07 -10.60
N VAL A 221 19.99 -6.92 -10.96
CA VAL A 221 21.04 -6.25 -10.24
C VAL A 221 20.41 -5.20 -9.35
N ILE A 222 20.69 -5.26 -8.06
CA ILE A 222 20.25 -4.24 -7.09
C ILE A 222 21.49 -3.61 -6.43
N ALA A 223 21.32 -2.44 -5.83
CA ALA A 223 22.35 -1.85 -5.01
C ALA A 223 22.69 -2.76 -3.82
N ASP A 224 23.95 -2.86 -3.49
CA ASP A 224 24.41 -3.61 -2.31
C ASP A 224 24.26 -2.77 -1.04
N ILE A 225 23.02 -2.53 -0.65
CA ILE A 225 22.66 -1.84 0.58
C ILE A 225 21.88 -2.77 1.52
N PRO A 226 22.08 -2.66 2.85
CA PRO A 226 21.55 -3.63 3.81
C PRO A 226 20.02 -3.74 3.84
N THR A 227 19.35 -2.68 3.43
CA THR A 227 17.90 -2.52 3.55
C THR A 227 17.15 -2.69 2.23
N ALA A 228 17.84 -3.24 1.22
CA ALA A 228 17.21 -3.46 -0.09
C ALA A 228 16.06 -4.46 0.01
N GLU A 229 14.91 -4.05 -0.49
CA GLU A 229 13.72 -4.88 -0.65
C GLU A 229 13.49 -5.21 -2.11
N VAL A 230 12.79 -6.30 -2.38
CA VAL A 230 12.42 -6.70 -3.74
C VAL A 230 10.92 -6.81 -3.85
N THR A 231 10.35 -6.04 -4.76
CA THR A 231 8.95 -6.15 -5.16
C THR A 231 8.88 -6.76 -6.56
N THR A 232 8.06 -7.76 -6.73
CA THR A 232 7.88 -8.44 -8.02
C THR A 232 6.43 -8.42 -8.42
N ASN A 233 6.17 -8.04 -9.66
CA ASN A 233 4.86 -8.05 -10.26
C ASN A 233 4.76 -9.21 -11.25
N PHE A 234 3.75 -10.05 -11.09
CA PHE A 234 3.40 -11.09 -12.05
C PHE A 234 2.12 -10.67 -12.77
N THR A 235 2.17 -10.57 -14.08
CA THR A 235 1.03 -10.14 -14.88
C THR A 235 0.63 -11.25 -15.84
N SER A 236 -0.64 -11.61 -15.88
CA SER A 236 -1.20 -12.52 -16.86
C SER A 236 -1.50 -11.78 -18.17
N GLY A 237 -1.02 -12.31 -19.29
CA GLY A 237 -1.24 -11.72 -20.62
C GLY A 237 -2.53 -12.15 -21.32
N ILE A 238 -3.46 -12.85 -20.66
CA ILE A 238 -4.70 -13.37 -21.29
C ILE A 238 -5.91 -12.60 -20.77
N GLY A 239 -6.40 -11.67 -21.57
CA GLY A 239 -7.75 -11.10 -21.55
C GLY A 239 -8.12 -10.09 -20.48
N SER A 240 -7.73 -10.23 -19.27
CA SER A 240 -7.81 -9.24 -18.20
C SER A 240 -6.51 -9.25 -17.44
N SER A 241 -5.96 -8.10 -17.18
CA SER A 241 -4.68 -7.97 -16.48
C SER A 241 -4.85 -8.42 -15.03
N VAL A 242 -4.61 -9.69 -14.77
CA VAL A 242 -4.43 -10.15 -13.40
C VAL A 242 -3.03 -9.75 -12.97
N LYS A 243 -2.94 -8.99 -11.93
CA LYS A 243 -1.67 -8.58 -11.33
C LYS A 243 -1.50 -9.31 -10.01
N LEU A 244 -0.35 -9.86 -9.82
CA LEU A 244 0.10 -10.39 -8.55
C LEU A 244 1.34 -9.62 -8.12
N TRP A 245 1.30 -9.06 -6.94
CA TRP A 245 2.41 -8.33 -6.36
C TRP A 245 2.95 -9.12 -5.18
N TYR A 246 4.25 -9.25 -5.16
CA TYR A 246 4.95 -9.90 -4.07
C TYR A 246 6.08 -9.01 -3.58
N ARG A 247 6.18 -8.87 -2.27
CA ARG A 247 7.24 -8.12 -1.62
C ARG A 247 7.96 -8.98 -0.61
N ARG A 248 9.26 -8.89 -0.60
CA ARG A 248 10.10 -9.55 0.38
C ARG A 248 11.17 -8.61 0.90
N GLN A 249 11.28 -8.52 2.22
CA GLN A 249 12.29 -7.70 2.89
C GLN A 249 13.63 -8.38 2.93
N ALA A 250 14.72 -7.57 2.80
CA ALA A 250 16.12 -7.99 2.91
C ALA A 250 16.39 -9.36 2.22
N PRO A 251 16.07 -9.52 0.94
CA PRO A 251 16.09 -10.82 0.30
C PRO A 251 17.49 -11.38 0.20
N THR A 252 17.63 -12.63 0.60
CA THR A 252 18.80 -13.45 0.25
C THR A 252 18.56 -14.12 -1.10
N SER A 253 19.58 -14.19 -1.96
CA SER A 253 19.46 -14.89 -3.24
C SER A 253 19.59 -16.41 -3.05
N PRO A 254 18.79 -17.25 -3.72
CA PRO A 254 17.65 -16.89 -4.56
C PRO A 254 16.41 -16.48 -3.72
N VAL A 255 15.63 -15.55 -4.25
CA VAL A 255 14.29 -15.26 -3.73
C VAL A 255 13.30 -16.20 -4.41
N VAL A 256 12.75 -17.14 -3.67
CA VAL A 256 11.83 -18.14 -4.21
C VAL A 256 10.40 -17.74 -3.92
N PHE A 257 9.58 -17.72 -4.97
CA PHE A 257 8.13 -17.56 -4.90
C PHE A 257 7.48 -18.90 -5.27
N ASP A 258 7.16 -19.68 -4.26
CA ASP A 258 6.42 -20.93 -4.45
C ASP A 258 4.92 -20.66 -4.33
N PHE A 259 4.25 -20.56 -5.46
CA PHE A 259 2.81 -20.29 -5.53
C PHE A 259 1.95 -21.40 -4.91
N ALA A 260 2.46 -22.61 -4.79
CA ALA A 260 1.73 -23.69 -4.12
C ALA A 260 1.73 -23.56 -2.59
N GLN A 261 2.79 -22.97 -2.03
CA GLN A 261 2.96 -22.92 -0.57
C GLN A 261 2.70 -21.52 0.01
N SER A 262 3.14 -20.48 -0.66
CA SER A 262 3.08 -19.10 -0.20
C SER A 262 2.21 -18.20 -1.09
N GLY A 263 1.66 -18.75 -2.17
CA GLY A 263 0.90 -18.00 -3.14
C GLY A 263 -0.45 -17.54 -2.65
N VAL A 264 -0.95 -16.56 -3.35
CA VAL A 264 -2.32 -16.09 -3.31
C VAL A 264 -2.94 -16.50 -4.63
N ALA A 265 -4.18 -16.96 -4.62
CA ALA A 265 -4.88 -17.30 -5.85
C ALA A 265 -4.96 -16.09 -6.79
N PHE A 266 -4.89 -16.33 -8.10
CA PHE A 266 -5.15 -15.26 -9.07
C PHE A 266 -6.64 -14.96 -9.12
N VAL A 267 -6.99 -13.70 -8.88
CA VAL A 267 -8.37 -13.21 -8.95
C VAL A 267 -8.74 -12.95 -10.42
N ARG A 268 -9.92 -13.41 -10.83
CA ARG A 268 -10.43 -13.23 -12.19
C ARG A 268 -11.93 -12.98 -12.20
N ASN A 269 -12.42 -12.50 -13.35
CA ASN A 269 -13.85 -12.38 -13.64
C ASN A 269 -14.61 -11.67 -12.52
N VAL A 270 -14.11 -10.52 -12.09
CA VAL A 270 -14.77 -9.73 -11.07
C VAL A 270 -16.10 -9.21 -11.62
N THR A 271 -17.16 -9.50 -10.90
CA THR A 271 -18.53 -9.05 -11.22
C THR A 271 -19.15 -8.37 -10.01
N TYR A 272 -20.11 -7.51 -10.26
CA TYR A 272 -20.88 -6.85 -9.22
C TYR A 272 -22.39 -6.96 -9.53
N ALA A 273 -23.12 -7.56 -8.62
CA ALA A 273 -24.56 -7.68 -8.67
C ALA A 273 -25.15 -7.71 -7.24
N ASP A 274 -26.32 -7.15 -7.04
CA ASP A 274 -27.05 -7.19 -5.77
C ASP A 274 -26.22 -6.79 -4.55
N ASN A 275 -25.46 -5.69 -4.67
CA ASN A 275 -24.53 -5.22 -3.65
C ASN A 275 -23.45 -6.24 -3.27
N THR A 276 -23.10 -7.13 -4.17
CA THR A 276 -22.08 -8.15 -3.93
C THR A 276 -21.06 -8.17 -5.07
N LEU A 277 -19.78 -8.05 -4.73
CA LEU A 277 -18.70 -8.39 -5.64
C LEU A 277 -18.45 -9.88 -5.55
N SER A 278 -18.26 -10.49 -6.70
CA SER A 278 -17.92 -11.90 -6.83
C SER A 278 -16.75 -12.04 -7.80
N TRP A 279 -15.91 -13.05 -7.61
CA TRP A 279 -14.80 -13.35 -8.49
C TRP A 279 -14.54 -14.84 -8.57
N THR A 280 -13.72 -15.24 -9.52
CA THR A 280 -13.16 -16.58 -9.61
C THR A 280 -11.69 -16.57 -9.23
N GLU A 281 -11.18 -17.71 -8.78
CA GLU A 281 -9.79 -17.86 -8.35
C GLU A 281 -9.11 -19.01 -9.06
N ASP A 282 -7.86 -18.78 -9.50
CA ASP A 282 -6.95 -19.84 -9.91
C ASP A 282 -5.88 -20.02 -8.83
N GLY A 283 -5.83 -21.20 -8.24
CA GLY A 283 -4.97 -21.50 -7.10
C GLY A 283 -5.70 -21.39 -5.76
N ALA A 284 -4.95 -21.34 -4.68
CA ALA A 284 -5.48 -21.27 -3.32
C ALA A 284 -4.66 -20.28 -2.49
N GLY A 285 -5.27 -19.75 -1.44
CA GLY A 285 -4.61 -18.88 -0.47
C GLY A 285 -5.25 -17.49 -0.33
N GLY A 286 -4.61 -16.68 0.50
CA GLY A 286 -5.10 -15.36 0.88
C GLY A 286 -5.73 -15.34 2.27
N ASP A 287 -5.44 -14.31 3.03
CA ASP A 287 -5.91 -14.10 4.41
C ASP A 287 -6.97 -13.00 4.47
N LEU A 288 -6.91 -12.08 3.54
CA LEU A 288 -7.85 -10.97 3.43
C LEU A 288 -8.38 -10.84 2.00
N ALA A 289 -9.57 -10.31 1.89
CA ALA A 289 -10.17 -9.88 0.65
C ALA A 289 -10.47 -8.38 0.69
N PHE A 290 -10.35 -7.74 -0.44
CA PHE A 290 -10.65 -6.32 -0.58
C PHE A 290 -11.40 -6.04 -1.88
N ALA A 291 -12.12 -4.93 -1.90
CA ALA A 291 -12.80 -4.46 -3.09
C ALA A 291 -12.79 -2.94 -3.18
N TYR A 292 -12.70 -2.46 -4.41
CA TYR A 292 -12.87 -1.06 -4.76
C TYR A 292 -13.96 -0.90 -5.80
N ILE A 293 -14.85 0.03 -5.54
CA ILE A 293 -15.92 0.39 -6.46
C ILE A 293 -15.88 1.89 -6.67
N PHE A 294 -15.70 2.31 -7.91
CA PHE A 294 -15.72 3.71 -8.29
C PHE A 294 -16.98 3.97 -9.08
N LEU A 295 -17.86 4.81 -8.56
CA LEU A 295 -19.11 5.19 -9.19
C LEU A 295 -18.99 6.62 -9.70
N ASN A 296 -19.20 6.78 -11.01
CA ASN A 296 -19.24 8.10 -11.63
C ASN A 296 -20.60 8.23 -12.33
N ASN A 297 -21.35 9.29 -12.06
CA ASN A 297 -22.55 9.55 -12.85
C ASN A 297 -22.18 10.05 -14.25
N ALA A 298 -23.09 9.88 -15.21
CA ALA A 298 -22.87 10.26 -16.61
C ALA A 298 -22.56 11.76 -16.80
N ALA A 299 -22.98 12.61 -15.87
CA ALA A 299 -22.70 14.04 -15.86
C ALA A 299 -21.39 14.40 -15.12
N GLY A 300 -20.70 13.44 -14.51
CA GLY A 300 -19.50 13.68 -13.71
C GLY A 300 -19.75 14.42 -12.38
N ALA A 301 -21.02 14.66 -12.00
CA ALA A 301 -21.37 15.51 -10.88
C ALA A 301 -21.38 14.80 -9.51
N GLU A 302 -21.55 13.49 -9.49
CA GLU A 302 -21.45 12.71 -8.26
C GLU A 302 -20.45 11.58 -8.42
N ARG A 303 -19.51 11.53 -7.51
CA ARG A 303 -18.52 10.45 -7.44
C ARG A 303 -18.60 9.80 -6.06
N VAL A 304 -18.65 8.48 -6.06
CA VAL A 304 -18.57 7.70 -4.83
C VAL A 304 -17.44 6.69 -4.96
N HIS A 305 -16.60 6.64 -3.95
CA HIS A 305 -15.57 5.62 -3.81
C HIS A 305 -15.96 4.69 -2.66
N ILE A 306 -16.11 3.41 -2.95
CA ILE A 306 -16.38 2.38 -1.95
C ILE A 306 -15.16 1.48 -1.84
N SER A 307 -14.62 1.37 -0.65
CA SER A 307 -13.53 0.47 -0.30
C SER A 307 -14.01 -0.50 0.76
N ILE A 308 -13.79 -1.79 0.54
CA ILE A 308 -14.21 -2.84 1.48
C ILE A 308 -13.02 -3.72 1.78
N PHE A 309 -12.79 -4.00 3.06
CA PHE A 309 -11.70 -4.83 3.55
C PHE A 309 -12.21 -5.81 4.57
N GLY A 310 -11.76 -7.05 4.48
CA GLY A 310 -12.18 -8.06 5.44
C GLY A 310 -11.38 -9.35 5.37
N PRO A 311 -11.62 -10.27 6.30
CA PRO A 311 -11.05 -11.61 6.23
C PRO A 311 -11.54 -12.30 4.96
N LYS A 312 -10.66 -13.06 4.30
CA LYS A 312 -11.05 -13.88 3.16
C LYS A 312 -11.87 -15.09 3.64
N THR A 313 -13.15 -15.06 3.40
CA THR A 313 -14.07 -16.17 3.75
C THR A 313 -14.64 -16.90 2.55
N GLY A 314 -14.28 -16.48 1.33
CA GLY A 314 -14.77 -17.03 0.07
C GLY A 314 -14.36 -16.18 -1.12
N THR A 315 -15.15 -16.23 -2.18
CA THR A 315 -14.94 -15.49 -3.44
C THR A 315 -15.97 -14.37 -3.61
N THR A 316 -16.48 -13.84 -2.52
CA THR A 316 -17.46 -12.76 -2.54
C THR A 316 -17.19 -11.75 -1.43
N LEU A 317 -17.51 -10.49 -1.70
CA LEU A 317 -17.57 -9.42 -0.72
C LEU A 317 -18.90 -8.67 -0.87
N ARG A 318 -19.64 -8.60 0.22
CA ARG A 318 -20.88 -7.84 0.24
C ARG A 318 -20.64 -6.40 0.68
N VAL A 319 -21.18 -5.46 -0.10
CA VAL A 319 -21.24 -4.06 0.30
C VAL A 319 -22.30 -3.93 1.41
N PRO A 320 -21.97 -3.43 2.60
CA PRO A 320 -22.91 -3.29 3.68
C PRO A 320 -24.05 -2.34 3.30
N THR A 321 -25.26 -2.66 3.71
CA THR A 321 -26.40 -1.74 3.57
C THR A 321 -26.25 -0.62 4.57
N LEU A 322 -26.11 0.61 4.09
CA LEU A 322 -26.04 1.78 4.94
C LEU A 322 -27.43 2.23 5.42
N PRO A 323 -27.55 2.83 6.62
CA PRO A 323 -28.80 3.37 7.12
C PRO A 323 -29.32 4.53 6.25
N ALA A 324 -30.61 4.85 6.39
CA ALA A 324 -31.33 5.78 5.53
C ALA A 324 -30.62 7.12 5.22
N PRO A 325 -29.94 7.80 6.16
CA PRO A 325 -29.26 9.05 5.84
C PRO A 325 -28.11 8.91 4.83
N TYR A 326 -27.60 7.68 4.63
CA TYR A 326 -26.42 7.40 3.81
C TYR A 326 -26.71 6.36 2.72
N ALA A 327 -27.95 5.95 2.54
CA ALA A 327 -28.33 4.87 1.60
C ALA A 327 -28.02 5.22 0.14
N ASP A 328 -27.89 6.50 -0.18
CA ASP A 328 -27.47 6.99 -1.50
C ASP A 328 -26.00 6.70 -1.82
N ARG A 329 -25.15 6.52 -0.80
CA ARG A 329 -23.70 6.33 -0.98
C ARG A 329 -23.32 4.95 -1.48
N ASN A 330 -24.15 3.94 -1.30
CA ASN A 330 -23.88 2.59 -1.80
C ASN A 330 -24.92 2.12 -2.85
N ARG A 331 -25.78 3.02 -3.29
CA ARG A 331 -26.72 2.73 -4.37
C ARG A 331 -26.10 3.11 -5.70
N ILE A 332 -25.97 2.14 -6.61
CA ILE A 332 -25.56 2.40 -7.98
C ILE A 332 -26.78 2.86 -8.76
N PRO A 333 -26.85 4.12 -9.18
CA PRO A 333 -27.89 4.58 -10.11
C PRO A 333 -27.70 3.89 -11.47
N GLY A 334 -28.77 3.61 -12.20
CA GLY A 334 -28.75 2.89 -13.47
C GLY A 334 -27.92 3.51 -14.61
N ASP A 335 -27.50 4.77 -14.46
CA ASP A 335 -26.77 5.53 -15.49
C ASP A 335 -25.29 5.78 -15.10
N VAL A 336 -24.70 4.95 -14.28
CA VAL A 336 -23.36 5.14 -13.74
C VAL A 336 -22.33 4.29 -14.47
N SER A 337 -21.25 4.89 -14.91
CA SER A 337 -20.05 4.14 -15.24
C SER A 337 -19.39 3.67 -13.94
N SER A 338 -19.18 2.38 -13.82
CA SER A 338 -18.57 1.78 -12.63
C SER A 338 -17.32 1.01 -12.99
N VAL A 339 -16.29 1.19 -12.17
CA VAL A 339 -15.08 0.35 -12.21
C VAL A 339 -15.09 -0.48 -10.94
N PHE A 340 -15.04 -1.78 -11.10
CA PHE A 340 -14.99 -2.73 -9.99
C PHE A 340 -13.62 -3.38 -9.97
N ARG A 341 -13.03 -3.45 -8.80
CA ARG A 341 -11.83 -4.23 -8.55
C ARG A 341 -12.04 -5.04 -7.29
N ALA A 342 -11.71 -6.30 -7.34
CA ALA A 342 -11.61 -7.14 -6.17
C ALA A 342 -10.23 -7.79 -6.15
N GLY A 343 -9.74 -8.05 -4.95
CA GLY A 343 -8.47 -8.71 -4.79
C GLY A 343 -8.42 -9.47 -3.49
N ILE A 344 -7.41 -10.30 -3.41
CA ILE A 344 -7.07 -11.04 -2.20
C ILE A 344 -5.61 -10.78 -1.86
N ALA A 345 -5.30 -10.82 -0.59
CA ALA A 345 -3.93 -10.69 -0.16
C ALA A 345 -3.58 -11.72 0.91
N ARG A 346 -2.31 -12.08 0.96
CA ARG A 346 -1.68 -12.81 2.05
C ARG A 346 -0.65 -11.92 2.69
N VAL A 347 -0.74 -11.78 3.99
CA VAL A 347 0.07 -10.85 4.76
C VAL A 347 0.61 -11.55 6.00
N THR A 348 1.84 -11.27 6.38
CA THR A 348 2.39 -11.78 7.64
C THR A 348 1.52 -11.34 8.81
N GLY A 349 0.99 -12.30 9.57
CA GLY A 349 0.04 -12.05 10.67
C GLY A 349 -1.43 -11.99 10.25
N GLY A 350 -1.73 -12.17 8.95
CA GLY A 350 -3.09 -12.27 8.40
C GLY A 350 -3.93 -11.00 8.57
N TRP A 351 -5.24 -11.16 8.46
CA TRP A 351 -6.21 -10.06 8.62
C TRP A 351 -6.07 -9.33 9.96
N ASP A 352 -5.75 -10.03 11.05
CA ASP A 352 -5.58 -9.43 12.36
C ASP A 352 -4.41 -8.44 12.44
N ALA A 353 -3.37 -8.63 11.66
CA ALA A 353 -2.28 -7.67 11.54
C ALA A 353 -2.71 -6.45 10.73
N VAL A 354 -3.37 -6.68 9.59
CA VAL A 354 -3.80 -5.61 8.67
C VAL A 354 -4.79 -4.66 9.33
N ARG A 355 -5.83 -5.17 9.99
CA ARG A 355 -6.87 -4.32 10.58
C ARG A 355 -6.37 -3.37 11.67
N ARG A 356 -5.23 -3.69 12.32
CA ARG A 356 -4.58 -2.81 13.30
C ARG A 356 -3.81 -1.66 12.68
N TYR A 357 -3.47 -1.78 11.40
CA TYR A 357 -2.70 -0.80 10.65
C TYR A 357 -3.51 -0.17 9.52
N ALA A 358 -4.80 -0.04 9.69
CA ALA A 358 -5.75 0.28 8.65
C ALA A 358 -5.59 1.68 8.05
N GLN A 359 -4.58 1.83 7.20
CA GLN A 359 -4.44 2.94 6.27
C GLN A 359 -4.79 2.53 4.85
N LEU A 360 -5.88 1.86 4.71
CA LEU A 360 -6.25 1.18 3.50
C LEU A 360 -7.06 2.08 2.55
N ASP A 361 -6.80 3.37 2.58
CA ASP A 361 -7.36 4.31 1.61
C ASP A 361 -6.84 4.04 0.20
N ASP A 362 -5.64 3.47 0.12
CA ASP A 362 -5.04 3.04 -1.12
C ASP A 362 -4.27 1.72 -0.91
N PHE A 363 -4.86 0.61 -1.36
CA PHE A 363 -4.25 -0.71 -1.26
C PHE A 363 -2.94 -0.84 -2.05
N PHE A 364 -2.70 0.06 -2.97
CA PHE A 364 -1.45 0.14 -3.71
C PHE A 364 -0.28 0.60 -2.85
N HIS A 365 -0.57 1.12 -1.65
CA HIS A 365 0.41 1.51 -0.65
C HIS A 365 0.50 0.53 0.52
N LEU A 366 0.27 -0.76 0.28
CA LEU A 366 0.63 -1.83 1.22
C LEU A 366 2.14 -1.91 1.52
N ASP A 367 2.88 -0.96 1.03
CA ASP A 367 4.26 -0.65 1.45
C ASP A 367 4.43 -0.51 2.97
N TRP A 368 3.34 -0.50 3.70
CA TRP A 368 3.22 -0.23 5.12
C TRP A 368 3.25 -1.46 6.00
N LEU A 369 3.01 -2.63 5.41
CA LEU A 369 3.04 -3.85 6.16
C LEU A 369 4.48 -4.32 6.28
N HIS A 370 4.96 -4.38 7.50
CA HIS A 370 6.22 -5.04 7.78
C HIS A 370 6.10 -6.52 7.46
N GLY A 371 7.02 -7.04 6.68
CA GLY A 371 7.08 -8.45 6.33
C GLY A 371 6.75 -8.75 4.87
N ASP A 372 6.68 -10.03 4.57
CA ASP A 372 6.35 -10.52 3.25
C ASP A 372 4.84 -10.42 3.02
N PHE A 373 4.42 -9.96 1.87
CA PHE A 373 3.03 -9.99 1.45
C PHE A 373 2.86 -10.35 -0.02
N VAL A 374 1.70 -10.85 -0.37
CA VAL A 374 1.29 -11.17 -1.74
C VAL A 374 -0.11 -10.64 -1.98
N ILE A 375 -0.33 -9.97 -3.09
CA ILE A 375 -1.62 -9.43 -3.50
C ILE A 375 -1.95 -9.90 -4.90
N SER A 376 -3.19 -10.33 -5.10
CA SER A 376 -3.77 -10.57 -6.43
C SER A 376 -5.00 -9.69 -6.61
N GLN A 377 -5.11 -9.05 -7.77
CA GLN A 377 -6.26 -8.24 -8.15
C GLN A 377 -6.57 -8.36 -9.65
#